data_c0ebcdb6bdad9e7e2b0bc81cbdd37067
#
_entry.id   c0ebcdb6bdad9e7e2b0bc81cbdd37067
#
_cell.length_a   1.000
_cell.length_b   1.000
_cell.length_c   1.000
_cell.angle_alpha   90.00
_cell.angle_beta   90.00
_cell.angle_gamma   90.00
#
_symmetry.space_group_name_H-M   'P 1'
#
loop_
_entity.id
_entity.type
_entity.pdbx_description
1 polymer ?
#
loop_
_entity_poly.entity_id
_entity_poly.type
_entity_poly.pdbx_seq_one_letter_code
_entity_poly.pdbx_strand_id
1 'polypeptide(L)'
;MGNTIDTAMCLDWTSLMALRISSIKEKIRYVFNAVPINKRDGARFSVIQFQTPDDQPVITTMVPPLNIHALEQILAPPLRQQGYIDGNRDIGAALREVMNLPWRDTDENGVFLEKLAVLVTDGVPCGLFDAFNGDDPWEISNEMCNQGITLIVVGVGESITQCDDFYCALAHNTGGFYIPFINADRILSSVIGTIIHDQTTFNQVRTHDLYEEIEKNSLFKYSYMESRVKCMIHECQTMNDIRRFFYNHRLSIQHDAHS
;
A
#
# COMPACT_ATOMS: atom_id res chain seq x y z
N MET A 1 -16.73 -13.46 19.71
CA MET A 1 -16.54 -12.10 19.18
C MET A 1 -15.34 -12.17 18.23
N GLY A 2 -15.43 -11.69 17.02
CA GLY A 2 -14.32 -11.84 16.05
C GLY A 2 -13.48 -10.59 16.04
N ASN A 3 -12.22 -10.72 15.57
CA ASN A 3 -11.31 -9.60 15.35
C ASN A 3 -11.96 -8.54 14.45
N THR A 4 -11.68 -7.31 14.73
CA THR A 4 -12.00 -6.17 13.88
C THR A 4 -10.71 -5.64 13.27
N ILE A 5 -10.82 -4.83 12.21
CA ILE A 5 -9.68 -4.32 11.47
C ILE A 5 -9.86 -2.82 11.22
N ASP A 6 -8.80 -2.06 11.40
CA ASP A 6 -8.71 -0.70 10.91
C ASP A 6 -7.97 -0.70 9.57
N THR A 7 -8.58 -0.18 8.53
CA THR A 7 -8.01 -0.17 7.17
C THR A 7 -7.88 1.24 6.63
N ALA A 8 -6.72 1.58 6.07
CA ALA A 8 -6.49 2.80 5.31
C ALA A 8 -6.18 2.46 3.85
N MET A 9 -6.90 3.06 2.92
CA MET A 9 -6.64 2.95 1.47
C MET A 9 -6.01 4.24 0.98
N CYS A 10 -4.73 4.18 0.59
CA CYS A 10 -4.01 5.29 -0.03
C CYS A 10 -4.13 5.15 -1.54
N LEU A 11 -4.79 6.09 -2.18
CA LEU A 11 -5.10 6.05 -3.60
C LEU A 11 -4.34 7.15 -4.33
N ASP A 12 -3.48 6.74 -5.24
CA ASP A 12 -2.88 7.64 -6.22
C ASP A 12 -3.98 8.18 -7.15
N TRP A 13 -4.17 9.50 -7.12
CA TRP A 13 -5.26 10.17 -7.84
C TRP A 13 -4.75 11.01 -9.02
N THR A 14 -3.64 10.58 -9.60
CA THR A 14 -3.04 11.22 -10.76
C THR A 14 -3.82 10.95 -12.05
N SER A 15 -3.51 11.70 -13.08
CA SER A 15 -4.22 11.62 -14.37
C SER A 15 -4.10 10.26 -15.07
N LEU A 16 -2.97 9.58 -14.91
CA LEU A 16 -2.78 8.23 -15.46
C LEU A 16 -3.68 7.20 -14.76
N MET A 17 -3.85 7.35 -13.45
CA MET A 17 -4.79 6.55 -12.68
C MET A 17 -6.26 6.84 -13.04
N ALA A 18 -6.58 8.03 -13.55
CA ALA A 18 -7.95 8.39 -13.94
C ALA A 18 -8.56 7.43 -14.95
N LEU A 19 -7.75 6.89 -15.87
CA LEU A 19 -8.20 5.87 -16.84
C LEU A 19 -8.59 4.55 -16.19
N ARG A 20 -8.10 4.27 -14.98
CA ARG A 20 -8.31 3.03 -14.23
C ARG A 20 -9.24 3.20 -13.03
N ILE A 21 -9.68 4.43 -12.78
CA ILE A 21 -10.43 4.77 -11.57
C ILE A 21 -11.70 3.95 -11.38
N SER A 22 -12.42 3.64 -12.45
CA SER A 22 -13.63 2.81 -12.39
C SER A 22 -13.30 1.40 -11.90
N SER A 23 -12.24 0.80 -12.45
CA SER A 23 -11.78 -0.53 -12.02
C SER A 23 -11.24 -0.53 -10.58
N ILE A 24 -10.53 0.54 -10.18
CA ILE A 24 -10.07 0.70 -8.81
C ILE A 24 -11.26 0.77 -7.85
N LYS A 25 -12.27 1.57 -8.17
CA LYS A 25 -13.49 1.68 -7.37
C LYS A 25 -14.22 0.35 -7.22
N GLU A 26 -14.32 -0.42 -8.30
CA GLU A 26 -14.91 -1.78 -8.24
C GLU A 26 -14.14 -2.68 -7.29
N LYS A 27 -12.82 -2.70 -7.39
CA LYS A 27 -11.98 -3.51 -6.50
C LYS A 27 -12.12 -3.08 -5.03
N ILE A 28 -12.14 -1.77 -4.76
CA ILE A 28 -12.35 -1.26 -3.40
C ILE A 28 -13.72 -1.67 -2.87
N ARG A 29 -14.78 -1.59 -3.69
CA ARG A 29 -16.12 -2.08 -3.30
C ARG A 29 -16.11 -3.57 -2.99
N TYR A 30 -15.40 -4.36 -3.78
CA TYR A 30 -15.28 -5.78 -3.56
C TYR A 30 -14.57 -6.08 -2.22
N VAL A 31 -13.44 -5.41 -1.95
CA VAL A 31 -12.71 -5.50 -0.68
C VAL A 31 -13.59 -5.05 0.50
N PHE A 32 -14.28 -3.93 0.37
CA PHE A 32 -15.19 -3.43 1.40
C PHE A 32 -16.33 -4.43 1.72
N ASN A 33 -16.85 -5.11 0.70
CA ASN A 33 -17.90 -6.11 0.88
C ASN A 33 -17.39 -7.43 1.49
N ALA A 34 -16.09 -7.66 1.52
CA ALA A 34 -15.49 -8.78 2.25
C ALA A 34 -15.65 -8.63 3.78
N VAL A 35 -15.84 -7.40 4.27
CA VAL A 35 -16.18 -7.17 5.69
C VAL A 35 -17.65 -7.53 5.91
N PRO A 36 -17.96 -8.57 6.71
CA PRO A 36 -19.34 -8.97 6.98
C PRO A 36 -20.14 -7.83 7.61
N ILE A 37 -21.42 -7.71 7.26
CA ILE A 37 -22.27 -6.60 7.71
C ILE A 37 -22.30 -6.50 9.24
N ASN A 38 -22.40 -7.62 9.94
CA ASN A 38 -22.42 -7.68 11.41
C ASN A 38 -21.06 -7.38 12.07
N LYS A 39 -19.99 -7.18 11.28
CA LYS A 39 -18.64 -6.79 11.75
C LYS A 39 -18.28 -5.35 11.37
N ARG A 40 -19.06 -4.73 10.51
CA ARG A 40 -18.81 -3.36 10.05
C ARG A 40 -18.90 -2.32 11.15
N ASP A 41 -19.67 -2.59 12.20
CA ASP A 41 -19.78 -1.69 13.35
C ASP A 41 -18.47 -1.57 14.15
N GLY A 42 -17.63 -2.60 14.11
CA GLY A 42 -16.32 -2.60 14.76
C GLY A 42 -15.15 -2.14 13.87
N ALA A 43 -15.32 -2.15 12.56
CA ALA A 43 -14.25 -1.81 11.61
C ALA A 43 -14.22 -0.30 11.29
N ARG A 44 -13.03 0.24 11.03
CA ARG A 44 -12.85 1.59 10.47
C ARG A 44 -12.24 1.51 9.08
N PHE A 45 -12.64 2.43 8.23
CA PHE A 45 -12.14 2.51 6.87
C PHE A 45 -11.81 3.97 6.52
N SER A 46 -10.55 4.25 6.24
CA SER A 46 -10.08 5.57 5.83
C SER A 46 -9.62 5.53 4.38
N VAL A 47 -9.89 6.60 3.65
CA VAL A 47 -9.38 6.81 2.30
C VAL A 47 -8.49 8.05 2.28
N ILE A 48 -7.28 7.90 1.81
CA ILE A 48 -6.31 8.97 1.60
C ILE A 48 -6.09 9.08 0.09
N GLN A 49 -6.46 10.21 -0.47
CA GLN A 49 -6.21 10.51 -1.88
C GLN A 49 -5.00 11.42 -1.97
N PHE A 50 -4.00 11.02 -2.74
CA PHE A 50 -2.77 11.80 -2.93
C PHE A 50 -2.43 11.92 -4.43
N GLN A 51 -1.62 12.89 -4.78
CA GLN A 51 -1.22 13.16 -6.16
C GLN A 51 0.29 13.46 -6.23
N THR A 52 0.64 14.70 -6.45
CA THR A 52 2.01 15.19 -6.60
C THR A 52 2.44 15.96 -5.34
N PRO A 53 3.75 16.25 -5.18
CA PRO A 53 4.26 16.97 -4.01
C PRO A 53 3.64 18.36 -3.75
N ASP A 54 3.08 18.98 -4.78
CA ASP A 54 2.45 20.30 -4.65
C ASP A 54 1.02 20.24 -4.08
N ASP A 55 0.45 19.03 -3.98
CA ASP A 55 -0.92 18.82 -3.52
C ASP A 55 -0.92 18.10 -2.16
N GLN A 56 -1.60 18.67 -1.18
CA GLN A 56 -1.79 18.00 0.11
C GLN A 56 -2.73 16.81 -0.04
N PRO A 57 -2.43 15.67 0.58
CA PRO A 57 -3.33 14.52 0.59
C PRO A 57 -4.70 14.85 1.17
N VAL A 58 -5.75 14.32 0.59
CA VAL A 58 -7.12 14.46 1.08
C VAL A 58 -7.50 13.21 1.86
N ILE A 59 -7.81 13.39 3.14
CA ILE A 59 -8.18 12.30 4.03
C ILE A 59 -9.68 12.31 4.25
N THR A 60 -10.29 11.15 4.10
CA THR A 60 -11.68 10.93 4.50
C THR A 60 -11.80 9.64 5.29
N THR A 61 -12.20 9.76 6.55
CA THR A 61 -12.39 8.60 7.44
C THR A 61 -13.88 8.31 7.59
N MET A 62 -14.25 7.08 7.29
CA MET A 62 -15.58 6.57 7.58
C MET A 62 -15.62 6.02 9.00
N VAL A 63 -16.56 6.52 9.79
CA VAL A 63 -16.83 6.01 11.13
C VAL A 63 -17.97 4.99 11.03
N PRO A 64 -17.96 3.92 11.84
CA PRO A 64 -19.07 2.98 11.90
C PRO A 64 -20.44 3.65 12.13
N PRO A 65 -21.51 3.08 11.56
CA PRO A 65 -21.55 1.88 10.74
C PRO A 65 -21.06 2.15 9.31
N LEU A 66 -20.15 1.31 8.84
CA LEU A 66 -19.64 1.42 7.47
C LEU A 66 -20.73 1.09 6.45
N ASN A 67 -21.00 1.98 5.51
CA ASN A 67 -21.97 1.73 4.47
C ASN A 67 -21.43 2.06 3.06
N ILE A 68 -21.96 1.38 2.06
CA ILE A 68 -21.49 1.48 0.68
C ILE A 68 -21.73 2.86 0.07
N HIS A 69 -22.80 3.56 0.45
CA HIS A 69 -23.08 4.88 -0.10
C HIS A 69 -22.07 5.93 0.38
N ALA A 70 -21.65 5.86 1.64
CA ALA A 70 -20.59 6.71 2.14
C ALA A 70 -19.26 6.45 1.40
N LEU A 71 -18.93 5.17 1.15
CA LEU A 71 -17.77 4.81 0.35
C LEU A 71 -17.85 5.38 -1.06
N GLU A 72 -18.99 5.31 -1.71
CA GLU A 72 -19.19 5.84 -3.07
C GLU A 72 -19.03 7.36 -3.14
N GLN A 73 -19.49 8.07 -2.12
CA GLN A 73 -19.30 9.52 -2.01
C GLN A 73 -17.81 9.88 -1.87
N ILE A 74 -17.07 9.13 -1.03
CA ILE A 74 -15.64 9.33 -0.82
C ILE A 74 -14.84 9.03 -2.10
N LEU A 75 -15.21 7.98 -2.81
CA LEU A 75 -14.58 7.60 -4.07
C LEU A 75 -15.08 8.44 -5.27
N ALA A 76 -15.95 9.41 -5.06
CA ALA A 76 -16.30 10.35 -6.11
C ALA A 76 -15.04 11.14 -6.54
N PRO A 77 -14.86 11.40 -7.84
CA PRO A 77 -13.68 12.15 -8.26
C PRO A 77 -13.68 13.52 -7.59
N PRO A 78 -12.55 13.99 -7.06
CA PRO A 78 -12.45 15.37 -6.62
C PRO A 78 -12.78 16.29 -7.80
N LEU A 79 -13.52 17.35 -7.56
CA LEU A 79 -13.94 18.32 -8.59
C LEU A 79 -12.76 19.08 -9.24
N ARG A 80 -11.54 18.80 -8.84
CA ARG A 80 -10.32 19.39 -9.41
C ARG A 80 -9.87 18.62 -10.64
N GLN A 81 -10.49 18.92 -11.78
CA GLN A 81 -9.88 18.69 -13.08
C GLN A 81 -8.78 19.74 -13.28
N GLN A 82 -7.63 19.57 -12.68
CA GLN A 82 -6.45 20.34 -13.04
C GLN A 82 -5.49 19.43 -13.80
N GLY A 83 -5.10 19.93 -14.96
CA GLY A 83 -4.25 19.42 -16.01
C GLY A 83 -3.33 18.23 -15.70
N TYR A 84 -3.03 17.50 -16.75
CA TYR A 84 -2.09 16.39 -16.74
C TYR A 84 -0.75 16.82 -16.08
N ILE A 85 -0.58 16.45 -14.82
CA ILE A 85 0.72 16.58 -14.15
C ILE A 85 1.33 15.19 -14.17
N ASP A 86 2.21 15.01 -15.14
CA ASP A 86 3.09 13.85 -15.22
C ASP A 86 4.25 14.13 -14.27
N GLY A 87 4.27 13.45 -13.14
CA GLY A 87 5.29 13.66 -12.11
C GLY A 87 5.42 12.45 -11.19
N ASN A 88 6.48 12.46 -10.40
CA ASN A 88 6.70 11.46 -9.38
C ASN A 88 5.63 11.56 -8.28
N ARG A 89 5.36 10.45 -7.61
CA ARG A 89 4.28 10.29 -6.61
C ARG A 89 4.78 10.64 -5.21
N ASP A 90 4.06 11.49 -4.51
CA ASP A 90 4.38 11.80 -3.11
C ASP A 90 3.86 10.70 -2.17
N ILE A 91 4.53 9.55 -2.27
CA ILE A 91 4.25 8.40 -1.41
C ILE A 91 4.56 8.74 0.06
N GLY A 92 5.59 9.54 0.31
CA GLY A 92 5.97 9.96 1.66
C GLY A 92 4.84 10.70 2.36
N ALA A 93 4.29 11.74 1.73
CA ALA A 93 3.15 12.46 2.27
C ALA A 93 1.93 11.56 2.50
N ALA A 94 1.64 10.66 1.56
CA ALA A 94 0.53 9.72 1.73
C ALA A 94 0.72 8.78 2.92
N LEU A 95 1.91 8.23 3.11
CA LEU A 95 2.22 7.35 4.24
C LEU A 95 2.31 8.12 5.56
N ARG A 96 2.74 9.38 5.54
CA ARG A 96 2.70 10.26 6.73
C ARG A 96 1.26 10.45 7.20
N GLU A 97 0.33 10.63 6.28
CA GLU A 97 -1.08 10.72 6.64
C GLU A 97 -1.66 9.40 7.16
N VAL A 98 -1.17 8.25 6.69
CA VAL A 98 -1.48 6.95 7.31
C VAL A 98 -1.05 6.93 8.77
N MET A 99 0.18 7.41 9.08
CA MET A 99 0.69 7.48 10.45
C MET A 99 -0.14 8.39 11.36
N ASN A 100 -0.70 9.46 10.80
CA ASN A 100 -1.51 10.43 11.53
C ASN A 100 -2.95 9.96 11.80
N LEU A 101 -3.39 8.84 11.22
CA LEU A 101 -4.73 8.31 11.48
C LEU A 101 -4.88 7.87 12.95
N PRO A 102 -6.09 8.00 13.52
CA PRO A 102 -6.36 7.59 14.89
C PRO A 102 -6.52 6.04 14.99
N TRP A 103 -5.45 5.32 14.74
CA TRP A 103 -5.41 3.88 14.84
C TRP A 103 -5.78 3.40 16.25
N ARG A 104 -6.46 2.26 16.34
CA ARG A 104 -6.78 1.62 17.60
C ARG A 104 -5.90 0.38 17.80
N ASP A 105 -5.46 0.14 19.01
CA ASP A 105 -4.73 -1.09 19.36
C ASP A 105 -5.69 -2.20 19.75
N THR A 106 -6.82 -1.84 20.36
CA THR A 106 -7.85 -2.76 20.81
C THR A 106 -9.25 -2.22 20.52
N ASP A 107 -10.23 -3.11 20.44
CA ASP A 107 -11.65 -2.76 20.46
C ASP A 107 -12.12 -2.38 21.87
N GLU A 108 -13.41 -2.05 22.01
CA GLU A 108 -14.04 -1.72 23.29
C GLU A 108 -14.05 -2.88 24.31
N ASN A 109 -13.80 -4.11 23.88
CA ASN A 109 -13.70 -5.31 24.70
C ASN A 109 -12.24 -5.68 25.01
N GLY A 110 -11.27 -4.88 24.59
CA GLY A 110 -9.85 -5.14 24.75
C GLY A 110 -9.29 -6.21 23.79
N VAL A 111 -10.02 -6.55 22.73
CA VAL A 111 -9.54 -7.47 21.68
C VAL A 111 -8.62 -6.70 20.75
N PHE A 112 -7.47 -7.29 20.43
CA PHE A 112 -6.47 -6.71 19.51
C PHE A 112 -7.07 -6.43 18.13
N LEU A 113 -6.65 -5.33 17.53
CA LEU A 113 -7.05 -4.88 16.21
C LEU A 113 -5.88 -4.92 15.24
N GLU A 114 -6.11 -5.48 14.06
CA GLU A 114 -5.15 -5.36 12.96
C GLU A 114 -5.24 -3.98 12.30
N LYS A 115 -4.08 -3.42 11.97
CA LYS A 115 -3.94 -2.13 11.29
C LYS A 115 -3.38 -2.37 9.89
N LEU A 116 -4.20 -2.15 8.89
CA LEU A 116 -3.84 -2.42 7.50
C LEU A 116 -3.86 -1.13 6.67
N ALA A 117 -2.72 -0.79 6.08
CA ALA A 117 -2.62 0.23 5.05
C ALA A 117 -2.49 -0.44 3.68
N VAL A 118 -3.21 0.06 2.67
CA VAL A 118 -3.14 -0.41 1.29
C VAL A 118 -2.82 0.78 0.40
N LEU A 119 -1.63 0.78 -0.19
CA LEU A 119 -1.18 1.79 -1.15
C LEU A 119 -1.46 1.31 -2.58
N VAL A 120 -2.24 2.06 -3.34
CA VAL A 120 -2.56 1.78 -4.75
C VAL A 120 -1.93 2.88 -5.60
N THR A 121 -0.92 2.52 -6.42
CA THR A 121 -0.17 3.50 -7.21
C THR A 121 0.30 2.91 -8.54
N ASP A 122 0.49 3.77 -9.55
CA ASP A 122 1.04 3.42 -10.87
C ASP A 122 2.40 4.07 -11.16
N GLY A 123 2.95 4.82 -10.22
CA GLY A 123 4.07 5.69 -10.49
C GLY A 123 5.32 5.46 -9.67
N VAL A 124 6.35 6.18 -10.07
CA VAL A 124 7.65 6.22 -9.39
C VAL A 124 7.53 7.12 -8.15
N PRO A 125 8.04 6.71 -6.99
CA PRO A 125 8.05 7.57 -5.82
C PRO A 125 9.01 8.74 -5.99
N CYS A 126 8.65 9.89 -5.44
CA CYS A 126 9.56 11.04 -5.32
C CYS A 126 10.84 10.63 -4.61
N GLY A 127 11.96 11.12 -5.08
CA GLY A 127 13.28 10.88 -4.48
C GLY A 127 13.95 9.57 -4.90
N LEU A 128 13.32 8.69 -5.68
CA LEU A 128 13.97 7.47 -6.13
C LEU A 128 15.00 7.74 -7.23
N PHE A 129 14.64 8.53 -8.24
CA PHE A 129 15.50 8.84 -9.38
C PHE A 129 15.84 10.34 -9.52
N ASP A 130 15.24 11.18 -8.71
CA ASP A 130 15.42 12.63 -8.66
C ASP A 130 15.83 13.12 -7.27
N ALA A 131 15.94 14.43 -7.08
CA ALA A 131 16.24 14.98 -5.78
C ALA A 131 15.05 14.77 -4.83
N PHE A 132 15.33 14.21 -3.66
CA PHE A 132 14.34 14.00 -2.63
C PHE A 132 14.08 15.30 -1.85
N ASN A 133 12.81 15.62 -1.67
CA ASN A 133 12.36 16.71 -0.81
C ASN A 133 10.98 16.34 -0.27
N GLY A 134 10.82 16.29 1.04
CA GLY A 134 9.56 15.93 1.69
C GLY A 134 9.68 14.78 2.70
N ASP A 135 8.57 14.12 2.97
CA ASP A 135 8.48 12.98 3.88
C ASP A 135 9.14 11.73 3.29
N ASP A 136 10.07 11.13 4.03
CA ASP A 136 10.82 9.95 3.58
C ASP A 136 9.97 8.69 3.72
N PRO A 137 9.51 8.06 2.61
CA PRO A 137 8.65 6.88 2.69
C PRO A 137 9.35 5.66 3.31
N TRP A 138 10.68 5.58 3.25
CA TRP A 138 11.43 4.50 3.85
C TRP A 138 11.48 4.63 5.38
N GLU A 139 11.80 5.83 5.88
CA GLU A 139 11.76 6.12 7.31
C GLU A 139 10.36 5.91 7.89
N ILE A 140 9.33 6.40 7.16
CA ILE A 140 7.94 6.20 7.57
C ILE A 140 7.57 4.71 7.62
N SER A 141 8.05 3.89 6.70
CA SER A 141 7.78 2.45 6.75
C SER A 141 8.38 1.78 7.99
N ASN A 142 9.54 2.25 8.47
CA ASN A 142 10.11 1.82 9.75
C ASN A 142 9.22 2.23 10.94
N GLU A 143 8.70 3.46 10.92
CA GLU A 143 7.76 3.94 11.95
C GLU A 143 6.46 3.12 11.92
N MET A 144 5.91 2.81 10.73
CA MET A 144 4.74 1.96 10.55
C MET A 144 4.95 0.57 11.15
N CYS A 145 6.09 -0.06 10.87
CA CYS A 145 6.47 -1.35 11.44
C CYS A 145 6.45 -1.31 12.98
N ASN A 146 7.06 -0.27 13.57
CA ASN A 146 7.11 -0.08 15.03
C ASN A 146 5.72 0.13 15.66
N GLN A 147 4.76 0.67 14.91
CA GLN A 147 3.38 0.86 15.36
C GLN A 147 2.45 -0.32 15.02
N GLY A 148 2.99 -1.38 14.43
CA GLY A 148 2.21 -2.55 14.03
C GLY A 148 1.26 -2.28 12.86
N ILE A 149 1.56 -1.29 12.00
CA ILE A 149 0.79 -0.99 10.80
C ILE A 149 1.40 -1.77 9.63
N THR A 150 0.65 -2.70 9.08
CA THR A 150 1.07 -3.50 7.91
C THR A 150 0.74 -2.77 6.62
N LEU A 151 1.70 -2.64 5.72
CA LEU A 151 1.53 -2.02 4.40
C LEU A 151 1.44 -3.09 3.30
N ILE A 152 0.34 -3.09 2.56
CA ILE A 152 0.23 -3.79 1.28
C ILE A 152 0.36 -2.76 0.16
N VAL A 153 1.20 -3.03 -0.83
CA VAL A 153 1.30 -2.21 -2.02
C VAL A 153 0.65 -2.89 -3.21
N VAL A 154 -0.22 -2.18 -3.89
CA VAL A 154 -0.89 -2.62 -5.12
C VAL A 154 -0.32 -1.84 -6.29
N GLY A 155 0.46 -2.53 -7.12
CA GLY A 155 1.09 -1.95 -8.31
C GLY A 155 0.16 -1.93 -9.52
N VAL A 156 -0.05 -0.76 -10.11
CA VAL A 156 -0.98 -0.54 -11.23
C VAL A 156 -0.23 -0.19 -12.51
N GLY A 157 -0.44 -0.96 -13.58
CA GLY A 157 0.14 -0.67 -14.90
C GLY A 157 1.59 -1.10 -15.05
N GLU A 158 2.21 -0.64 -16.13
CA GLU A 158 3.57 -1.04 -16.52
C GLU A 158 4.64 -0.08 -15.99
N SER A 159 4.30 1.19 -15.79
CA SER A 159 5.25 2.22 -15.35
C SER A 159 5.87 1.94 -13.98
N ILE A 160 5.14 1.25 -13.12
CA ILE A 160 5.62 0.88 -11.78
C ILE A 160 6.72 -0.20 -11.82
N THR A 161 6.81 -0.98 -12.90
CA THR A 161 7.76 -2.12 -13.01
C THR A 161 9.23 -1.71 -12.88
N GLN A 162 9.56 -0.46 -13.16
CA GLN A 162 10.93 0.06 -12.99
C GLN A 162 11.35 0.23 -11.53
N CYS A 163 10.41 0.12 -10.57
CA CYS A 163 10.64 0.26 -9.14
C CYS A 163 9.83 -0.75 -8.30
N ASP A 164 9.41 -1.86 -8.91
CA ASP A 164 8.69 -2.95 -8.21
C ASP A 164 9.47 -3.47 -7.00
N ASP A 165 10.79 -3.59 -7.12
CA ASP A 165 11.66 -4.04 -6.05
C ASP A 165 11.67 -3.07 -4.86
N PHE A 166 11.61 -1.74 -5.10
CA PHE A 166 11.42 -0.76 -4.04
C PHE A 166 10.09 -0.94 -3.34
N TYR A 167 8.99 -1.07 -4.07
CA TYR A 167 7.67 -1.26 -3.47
C TYR A 167 7.52 -2.60 -2.75
N CYS A 168 8.13 -3.65 -3.30
CA CYS A 168 8.25 -4.93 -2.60
C CYS A 168 8.99 -4.76 -1.26
N ALA A 169 10.14 -4.06 -1.26
CA ALA A 169 10.91 -3.84 -0.06
C ALA A 169 10.17 -2.97 0.96
N LEU A 170 9.52 -1.90 0.51
CA LEU A 170 8.72 -1.00 1.34
C LEU A 170 7.58 -1.75 2.06
N ALA A 171 6.85 -2.60 1.34
CA ALA A 171 5.80 -3.42 1.90
C ALA A 171 6.37 -4.46 2.90
N HIS A 172 7.42 -5.18 2.51
CA HIS A 172 8.06 -6.20 3.37
C HIS A 172 8.63 -5.62 4.66
N ASN A 173 9.12 -4.38 4.64
CA ASN A 173 9.65 -3.70 5.81
C ASN A 173 8.60 -3.56 6.93
N THR A 174 7.32 -3.51 6.58
CA THR A 174 6.20 -3.47 7.54
C THR A 174 5.55 -4.83 7.79
N GLY A 175 6.12 -5.90 7.26
CA GLY A 175 5.53 -7.24 7.33
C GLY A 175 4.47 -7.53 6.27
N GLY A 176 4.19 -6.58 5.36
CA GLY A 176 3.22 -6.73 4.27
C GLY A 176 3.81 -7.32 2.99
N PHE A 177 3.17 -7.07 1.87
CA PHE A 177 3.58 -7.60 0.56
C PHE A 177 3.10 -6.72 -0.60
N TYR A 178 3.72 -6.91 -1.76
CA TYR A 178 3.36 -6.26 -3.02
C TYR A 178 2.50 -7.20 -3.86
N ILE A 179 1.42 -6.68 -4.45
CA ILE A 179 0.52 -7.43 -5.35
C ILE A 179 0.24 -6.66 -6.64
N PRO A 180 0.22 -7.35 -7.79
CA PRO A 180 -0.24 -6.75 -9.04
C PRO A 180 -1.73 -6.41 -8.97
N PHE A 181 -2.11 -5.29 -9.58
CA PHE A 181 -3.50 -4.79 -9.58
C PHE A 181 -4.53 -5.81 -10.06
N ILE A 182 -4.17 -6.68 -11.01
CA ILE A 182 -5.12 -7.64 -11.60
C ILE A 182 -5.74 -8.59 -10.58
N ASN A 183 -5.00 -8.94 -9.51
CA ASN A 183 -5.44 -9.88 -8.47
C ASN A 183 -5.74 -9.20 -7.13
N ALA A 184 -5.64 -7.88 -7.06
CA ALA A 184 -5.66 -7.14 -5.80
C ALA A 184 -6.97 -7.33 -5.02
N ASP A 185 -8.12 -7.26 -5.69
CA ASP A 185 -9.43 -7.42 -5.07
C ASP A 185 -9.61 -8.78 -4.40
N ARG A 186 -9.23 -9.84 -5.10
CA ARG A 186 -9.34 -11.21 -4.60
C ARG A 186 -8.41 -11.45 -3.41
N ILE A 187 -7.15 -11.05 -3.53
CA ILE A 187 -6.15 -11.23 -2.47
C ILE A 187 -6.52 -10.40 -1.24
N LEU A 188 -6.82 -9.11 -1.40
CA LEU A 188 -7.20 -8.25 -0.28
C LEU A 188 -8.47 -8.72 0.42
N SER A 189 -9.47 -9.17 -0.35
CA SER A 189 -10.72 -9.69 0.24
C SER A 189 -10.48 -10.97 1.02
N SER A 190 -9.61 -11.85 0.52
CA SER A 190 -9.23 -13.07 1.23
C SER A 190 -8.48 -12.75 2.52
N VAL A 191 -7.50 -11.82 2.49
CA VAL A 191 -6.75 -11.38 3.68
C VAL A 191 -7.69 -10.82 4.74
N ILE A 192 -8.51 -9.84 4.37
CA ILE A 192 -9.43 -9.17 5.29
C ILE A 192 -10.47 -10.16 5.81
N GLY A 193 -11.02 -10.99 4.93
CA GLY A 193 -11.98 -12.03 5.31
C GLY A 193 -11.41 -12.99 6.33
N THR A 194 -10.21 -13.51 6.11
CA THR A 194 -9.54 -14.45 7.02
C THR A 194 -9.26 -13.81 8.39
N ILE A 195 -8.74 -12.57 8.43
CA ILE A 195 -8.50 -11.85 9.69
C ILE A 195 -9.80 -11.72 10.50
N ILE A 196 -10.89 -11.37 9.85
CA ILE A 196 -12.17 -11.13 10.51
C ILE A 196 -12.88 -12.42 10.92
N HIS A 197 -12.85 -13.45 10.04
CA HIS A 197 -13.58 -14.72 10.29
C HIS A 197 -12.84 -15.64 11.24
N ASP A 198 -11.54 -15.83 11.01
CA ASP A 198 -10.76 -16.86 11.70
C ASP A 198 -10.06 -16.32 12.96
N GLN A 199 -10.26 -15.02 13.26
CA GLN A 199 -9.62 -14.35 14.39
C GLN A 199 -8.09 -14.48 14.36
N THR A 200 -7.54 -14.46 13.17
CA THR A 200 -6.11 -14.59 12.91
C THR A 200 -5.45 -13.22 12.78
N THR A 201 -4.16 -13.15 13.06
CA THR A 201 -3.36 -11.96 12.77
C THR A 201 -2.93 -11.96 11.31
N PHE A 202 -2.56 -10.80 10.78
CA PHE A 202 -2.00 -10.69 9.44
C PHE A 202 -0.77 -11.61 9.25
N ASN A 203 0.09 -11.69 10.26
CA ASN A 203 1.25 -12.58 10.24
C ASN A 203 0.86 -14.07 10.13
N GLN A 204 -0.22 -14.50 10.76
CA GLN A 204 -0.72 -15.86 10.65
C GLN A 204 -1.30 -16.15 9.27
N VAL A 205 -2.05 -15.20 8.70
CA VAL A 205 -2.57 -15.31 7.32
C VAL A 205 -1.43 -15.43 6.32
N ARG A 206 -0.34 -14.68 6.52
CA ARG A 206 0.84 -14.71 5.66
C ARG A 206 1.56 -16.07 5.63
N THR A 207 1.50 -16.84 6.70
CA THR A 207 2.21 -18.14 6.83
C THR A 207 1.44 -19.33 6.25
N HIS A 208 0.16 -19.15 5.86
CA HIS A 208 -0.70 -20.23 5.36
C HIS A 208 -0.95 -20.13 3.85
N ASP A 209 -1.96 -20.75 3.33
CA ASP A 209 -2.27 -20.97 1.90
C ASP A 209 -2.23 -19.71 1.00
N LEU A 210 -2.41 -18.53 1.58
CA LEU A 210 -2.36 -17.27 0.85
C LEU A 210 -0.95 -16.90 0.37
N TYR A 211 0.08 -17.32 1.11
CA TYR A 211 1.48 -17.07 0.72
C TYR A 211 1.82 -17.77 -0.60
N GLU A 212 1.39 -19.00 -0.78
CA GLU A 212 1.57 -19.70 -2.05
C GLU A 212 0.85 -19.02 -3.22
N GLU A 213 -0.31 -18.45 -2.98
CA GLU A 213 -1.06 -17.74 -4.02
C GLU A 213 -0.44 -16.38 -4.35
N ILE A 214 0.05 -15.66 -3.34
CA ILE A 214 0.80 -14.43 -3.51
C ILE A 214 2.10 -14.72 -4.24
N GLU A 215 2.86 -15.76 -3.86
CA GLU A 215 4.08 -16.15 -4.54
C GLU A 215 3.84 -16.59 -6.00
N LYS A 216 2.79 -17.34 -6.28
CA LYS A 216 2.44 -17.74 -7.64
C LYS A 216 2.09 -16.57 -8.55
N ASN A 217 1.58 -15.48 -8.00
CA ASN A 217 1.12 -14.30 -8.72
C ASN A 217 1.99 -13.05 -8.48
N SER A 218 2.96 -13.11 -7.57
CA SER A 218 3.88 -12.01 -7.28
C SER A 218 5.06 -12.04 -8.25
N LEU A 219 5.67 -10.86 -8.41
CA LEU A 219 6.92 -10.69 -9.16
C LEU A 219 8.13 -11.37 -8.49
N PHE A 220 7.95 -11.94 -7.30
CA PHE A 220 8.98 -12.68 -6.54
C PHE A 220 9.51 -13.95 -7.21
N LYS A 221 9.07 -14.28 -8.43
CA LYS A 221 9.58 -15.44 -9.19
C LYS A 221 11.07 -15.38 -9.54
N TYR A 222 11.72 -14.24 -9.31
CA TYR A 222 13.11 -14.07 -9.65
C TYR A 222 13.97 -13.98 -8.38
N SER A 223 14.86 -14.93 -8.20
CA SER A 223 15.86 -14.94 -7.10
C SER A 223 16.64 -13.62 -7.00
N TYR A 224 16.80 -12.93 -8.12
CA TYR A 224 17.42 -11.60 -8.20
C TYR A 224 16.60 -10.53 -7.45
N MET A 225 15.29 -10.46 -7.65
CA MET A 225 14.43 -9.48 -6.98
C MET A 225 14.39 -9.72 -5.47
N GLU A 226 14.27 -10.98 -5.05
CA GLU A 226 14.31 -11.35 -3.64
C GLU A 226 15.62 -10.92 -2.97
N SER A 227 16.75 -11.11 -3.65
CA SER A 227 18.06 -10.68 -3.16
C SER A 227 18.12 -9.15 -3.00
N ARG A 228 17.63 -8.38 -3.97
CA ARG A 228 17.60 -6.92 -3.92
C ARG A 228 16.71 -6.40 -2.78
N VAL A 229 15.52 -6.98 -2.63
CA VAL A 229 14.58 -6.63 -1.55
C VAL A 229 15.23 -6.89 -0.19
N LYS A 230 15.88 -8.04 0.02
CA LYS A 230 16.59 -8.36 1.26
C LYS A 230 17.73 -7.38 1.54
N CYS A 231 18.52 -7.02 0.52
CA CYS A 231 19.58 -6.02 0.65
C CYS A 231 19.03 -4.66 1.07
N MET A 232 17.97 -4.17 0.41
CA MET A 232 17.35 -2.89 0.76
C MET A 232 16.87 -2.86 2.21
N ILE A 233 16.17 -3.90 2.65
CA ILE A 233 15.67 -4.00 4.03
C ILE A 233 16.81 -4.03 5.04
N HIS A 234 17.92 -4.64 4.70
CA HIS A 234 19.03 -4.83 5.64
C HIS A 234 20.01 -3.66 5.70
N GLU A 235 20.22 -2.98 4.57
CA GLU A 235 21.28 -2.00 4.41
C GLU A 235 20.79 -0.55 4.36
N CYS A 236 19.51 -0.31 3.99
CA CYS A 236 18.98 1.03 3.82
C CYS A 236 18.20 1.49 5.06
N GLN A 237 18.38 2.76 5.42
CA GLN A 237 17.67 3.40 6.52
C GLN A 237 16.81 4.58 6.03
N THR A 238 17.15 5.14 4.89
CA THR A 238 16.53 6.34 4.31
C THR A 238 16.33 6.18 2.82
N MET A 239 15.49 7.02 2.24
CA MET A 239 15.32 7.10 0.78
C MET A 239 16.63 7.45 0.05
N ASN A 240 17.54 8.18 0.71
CA ASN A 240 18.86 8.43 0.15
C ASN A 240 19.71 7.16 0.01
N ASP A 241 19.60 6.22 0.94
CA ASP A 241 20.30 4.94 0.86
C ASP A 241 19.70 4.08 -0.24
N ILE A 242 18.36 4.04 -0.35
CA ILE A 242 17.62 3.39 -1.44
C ILE A 242 18.07 3.94 -2.80
N ARG A 243 18.17 5.26 -2.93
CA ARG A 243 18.62 5.92 -4.15
C ARG A 243 20.04 5.53 -4.53
N ARG A 244 20.98 5.49 -3.55
CA ARG A 244 22.35 5.02 -3.77
C ARG A 244 22.38 3.55 -4.19
N PHE A 245 21.56 2.72 -3.56
CA PHE A 245 21.40 1.31 -3.93
C PHE A 245 20.99 1.16 -5.40
N PHE A 246 19.96 1.87 -5.84
CA PHE A 246 19.50 1.85 -7.23
C PHE A 246 20.57 2.37 -8.20
N TYR A 247 21.27 3.44 -7.86
CA TYR A 247 22.34 4.00 -8.68
C TYR A 247 23.50 3.01 -8.88
N ASN A 248 23.97 2.40 -7.80
CA ASN A 248 25.10 1.46 -7.83
C ASN A 248 24.76 0.18 -8.63
N HIS A 249 23.54 -0.32 -8.52
CA HIS A 249 23.12 -1.53 -9.22
C HIS A 249 22.81 -1.28 -10.71
N ARG A 250 22.47 -0.07 -11.13
CA ARG A 250 22.38 0.28 -12.56
C ARG A 250 23.74 0.25 -13.23
N LEU A 251 24.79 0.69 -12.56
CA LEU A 251 26.15 0.66 -13.09
C LEU A 251 26.67 -0.79 -13.26
N SER A 252 26.36 -1.71 -12.37
CA SER A 252 26.77 -3.11 -12.48
C SER A 252 26.14 -3.83 -13.67
N ILE A 253 24.86 -3.58 -13.97
CA ILE A 253 24.17 -4.19 -15.11
C ILE A 253 24.76 -3.72 -16.44
N GLN A 254 25.25 -2.47 -16.53
CA GLN A 254 25.89 -1.96 -17.73
C GLN A 254 27.29 -2.58 -17.97
N HIS A 255 28.00 -2.96 -16.92
CA HIS A 255 29.30 -3.62 -17.03
C HIS A 255 29.20 -5.08 -17.51
N ASP A 256 28.17 -5.81 -17.06
CA ASP A 256 27.95 -7.21 -17.45
C ASP A 256 27.40 -7.36 -18.89
N ALA A 257 26.82 -6.31 -19.47
CA ALA A 257 26.33 -6.29 -20.85
C ALA A 257 27.43 -6.02 -21.89
N HIS A 258 28.66 -5.69 -21.47
CA HIS A 258 29.82 -5.40 -22.33
C HIS A 258 31.00 -6.32 -22.08
N SER A 259 30.84 -7.37 -21.30
CA SER A 259 31.80 -8.46 -21.08
C SER A 259 31.28 -9.76 -21.70
#